data_2a86b995734422621702eed36ffe14b0
#
_entry.id   2a86b995734422621702eed36ffe14b0
#
_cell.length_a   1.000
_cell.length_b   1.000
_cell.length_c   1.000
_cell.angle_alpha   90.00
_cell.angle_beta   90.00
_cell.angle_gamma   90.00
#
_symmetry.space_group_name_H-M   'P 1'
#
loop_
_entity.id
_entity.type
_entity.pdbx_description
1 polymer ?
#
loop_
_entity_poly.entity_id
_entity_poly.type
_entity_poly.pdbx_seq_one_letter_code
_entity_poly.pdbx_strand_id
1 'polypeptide(L)'
;MSEVLTEDASYKMLHMLKNVIDGGTGGRIRARYGIKAPMGGKTGTTQNNSDGWFMGFTPSLVSGVWVGGEDRSIHFDRMSEGQGASMALPIYGLYMQKDYADKTLGYSQEEDFDIPEQYQNPCKMATEEERKQTPADVGGIDKMFE
;
A
#
# COMPACT_ATOMS: atom_id res chain seq x y z
N MET A 1 7.82 14.75 20.83
CA MET A 1 7.08 14.02 19.78
C MET A 1 6.55 12.76 20.44
N SER A 2 5.26 12.48 20.41
CA SER A 2 4.72 11.25 20.99
C SER A 2 4.85 10.13 19.95
N GLU A 3 5.44 9.00 20.35
CA GLU A 3 5.50 7.80 19.53
C GLU A 3 4.10 7.19 19.45
N VAL A 4 3.58 6.99 18.24
CA VAL A 4 2.23 6.45 17.98
C VAL A 4 2.29 4.97 17.59
N LEU A 5 3.37 4.56 16.92
CA LEU A 5 3.62 3.18 16.51
C LEU A 5 4.99 2.76 17.00
N THR A 6 5.12 1.50 17.43
CA THR A 6 6.42 0.93 17.70
C THR A 6 7.22 0.75 16.41
N GLU A 7 8.53 0.77 16.52
CA GLU A 7 9.44 0.56 15.40
C GLU A 7 9.17 -0.78 14.70
N ASP A 8 8.98 -1.85 15.47
CA ASP A 8 8.63 -3.19 14.98
C ASP A 8 7.33 -3.19 14.15
N ALA A 9 6.26 -2.56 14.66
CA ALA A 9 4.99 -2.46 13.94
C ALA A 9 5.14 -1.67 12.65
N SER A 10 5.95 -0.62 12.65
CA SER A 10 6.21 0.23 11.48
C SER A 10 6.92 -0.55 10.37
N TYR A 11 7.97 -1.31 10.68
CA TYR A 11 8.67 -2.11 9.68
C TYR A 11 7.84 -3.30 9.17
N LYS A 12 7.06 -3.95 10.04
CA LYS A 12 6.10 -4.98 9.61
C LYS A 12 5.08 -4.42 8.62
N MET A 13 4.52 -3.24 8.91
CA MET A 13 3.60 -2.57 8.01
C MET A 13 4.26 -2.16 6.70
N LEU A 14 5.51 -1.65 6.75
CA LEU A 14 6.28 -1.31 5.55
C LEU A 14 6.41 -2.51 4.62
N HIS A 15 6.79 -3.69 5.14
CA HIS A 15 6.89 -4.91 4.35
C HIS A 15 5.56 -5.32 3.72
N MET A 16 4.45 -5.24 4.48
CA MET A 16 3.13 -5.54 3.94
C MET A 16 2.73 -4.59 2.80
N LEU A 17 3.00 -3.30 2.95
CA LEU A 17 2.68 -2.30 1.93
C LEU A 17 3.60 -2.39 0.70
N LYS A 18 4.87 -2.79 0.87
CA LYS A 18 5.77 -3.12 -0.26
C LYS A 18 5.22 -4.32 -1.04
N ASN A 19 4.75 -5.36 -0.37
CA ASN A 19 4.17 -6.54 -1.01
C ASN A 19 2.92 -6.22 -1.85
N VAL A 20 2.14 -5.18 -1.51
CA VAL A 20 1.03 -4.71 -2.36
C VAL A 20 1.52 -4.30 -3.75
N ILE A 21 2.72 -3.71 -3.83
CA ILE A 21 3.32 -3.27 -5.09
C ILE A 21 4.05 -4.42 -5.80
N ASP A 22 4.78 -5.24 -5.07
CA ASP A 22 5.69 -6.23 -5.67
C ASP A 22 4.96 -7.51 -6.11
N GLY A 23 3.82 -7.85 -5.50
CA GLY A 23 3.06 -9.05 -5.85
C GLY A 23 1.54 -8.93 -5.68
N GLY A 24 1.05 -7.78 -5.26
CA GLY A 24 -0.36 -7.54 -4.94
C GLY A 24 -1.10 -6.66 -5.94
N THR A 25 -2.17 -6.01 -5.45
CA THR A 25 -3.09 -5.18 -6.25
C THR A 25 -2.43 -3.95 -6.88
N GLY A 26 -1.28 -3.52 -6.37
CA GLY A 26 -0.45 -2.42 -6.90
C GLY A 26 0.57 -2.83 -7.95
N GLY A 27 0.72 -4.12 -8.27
CA GLY A 27 1.76 -4.63 -9.16
C GLY A 27 1.75 -4.05 -10.57
N ARG A 28 0.63 -3.45 -11.01
CA ARG A 28 0.56 -2.70 -12.29
C ARG A 28 1.54 -1.53 -12.34
N ILE A 29 1.96 -0.96 -11.20
CA ILE A 29 3.00 0.09 -11.12
C ILE A 29 4.30 -0.42 -11.76
N ARG A 30 4.69 -1.66 -11.45
CA ARG A 30 5.85 -2.32 -12.05
C ARG A 30 5.63 -2.66 -13.52
N ALA A 31 4.57 -3.43 -13.78
CA ALA A 31 4.34 -4.06 -15.07
C ALA A 31 3.96 -3.07 -16.19
N ARG A 32 3.16 -2.04 -15.87
CA ARG A 32 2.62 -1.12 -16.87
C ARG A 32 3.36 0.20 -16.93
N TYR A 33 3.83 0.70 -15.79
CA TYR A 33 4.47 2.02 -15.71
C TYR A 33 6.00 1.94 -15.61
N GLY A 34 6.55 0.73 -15.48
CA GLY A 34 8.00 0.50 -15.47
C GLY A 34 8.74 1.12 -14.29
N ILE A 35 8.04 1.50 -13.23
CA ILE A 35 8.63 2.11 -12.04
C ILE A 35 9.29 1.00 -11.22
N LYS A 36 10.61 1.12 -11.00
CA LYS A 36 11.42 0.13 -10.29
C LYS A 36 11.75 0.54 -8.86
N ALA A 37 11.51 1.80 -8.52
CA ALA A 37 11.84 2.36 -7.21
C ALA A 37 11.27 1.51 -6.07
N PRO A 38 11.99 1.29 -4.98
CA PRO A 38 11.44 0.75 -3.74
C PRO A 38 10.25 1.60 -3.29
N MET A 39 9.10 0.97 -3.13
CA MET A 39 7.88 1.67 -2.75
C MET A 39 6.87 0.76 -2.08
N GLY A 40 6.04 1.36 -1.27
CA GLY A 40 4.85 0.73 -0.70
C GLY A 40 3.59 1.44 -1.16
N GLY A 41 2.44 0.80 -0.97
CA GLY A 41 1.19 1.45 -1.31
C GLY A 41 -0.04 0.61 -0.99
N LYS A 42 -1.21 1.21 -1.17
CA LYS A 42 -2.49 0.56 -0.94
C LYS A 42 -3.57 1.12 -1.86
N THR A 43 -4.33 0.23 -2.45
CA THR A 43 -5.57 0.56 -3.16
C THR A 43 -6.73 0.69 -2.17
N GLY A 44 -7.64 1.60 -2.42
CA GLY A 44 -8.93 1.70 -1.74
C GLY A 44 -10.05 1.69 -2.77
N THR A 45 -11.16 1.07 -2.41
CA THR A 45 -12.39 1.07 -3.22
C THR A 45 -13.55 1.14 -2.24
N THR A 46 -14.42 2.11 -2.42
CA THR A 46 -15.63 2.21 -1.60
C THR A 46 -16.70 1.25 -2.09
N GLN A 47 -17.70 1.04 -1.25
CA GLN A 47 -18.87 0.25 -1.64
C GLN A 47 -19.51 0.85 -2.90
N ASN A 48 -20.08 0.00 -3.73
CA ASN A 48 -20.73 0.38 -4.97
C ASN A 48 -19.84 1.04 -6.02
N ASN A 49 -18.50 0.89 -5.90
CA ASN A 49 -17.51 1.40 -6.87
C ASN A 49 -17.63 2.91 -7.15
N SER A 50 -18.05 3.71 -6.16
CA SER A 50 -18.22 5.15 -6.32
C SER A 50 -16.89 5.93 -6.21
N ASP A 51 -15.96 5.42 -5.39
CA ASP A 51 -14.68 6.05 -5.17
C ASP A 51 -13.53 5.05 -5.26
N GLY A 52 -12.46 5.45 -5.89
CA GLY A 52 -11.20 4.72 -5.93
C GLY A 52 -10.05 5.54 -5.39
N TRP A 53 -9.26 4.95 -4.50
CA TRP A 53 -8.06 5.52 -3.94
C TRP A 53 -6.83 4.72 -4.31
N PHE A 54 -5.73 5.39 -4.46
CA PHE A 54 -4.41 4.80 -4.38
C PHE A 54 -3.50 5.70 -3.56
N MET A 55 -2.97 5.16 -2.47
CA MET A 55 -1.92 5.80 -1.68
C MET A 55 -0.62 5.07 -1.94
N GLY A 56 0.43 5.81 -2.25
CA GLY A 56 1.75 5.25 -2.47
C GLY A 56 2.83 6.10 -1.82
N PHE A 57 3.94 5.47 -1.46
CA PHE A 57 5.08 6.15 -0.87
C PHE A 57 6.39 5.49 -1.30
N THR A 58 7.41 6.31 -1.37
CA THR A 58 8.82 5.93 -1.54
C THR A 58 9.58 6.40 -0.29
N PRO A 59 10.89 6.16 -0.16
CA PRO A 59 11.67 6.69 0.97
C PRO A 59 11.52 8.20 1.19
N SER A 60 11.37 8.98 0.11
CA SER A 60 11.38 10.45 0.15
C SER A 60 10.07 11.12 -0.24
N LEU A 61 9.07 10.37 -0.73
CA LEU A 61 7.82 10.94 -1.24
C LEU A 61 6.61 10.12 -0.81
N VAL A 62 5.56 10.80 -0.33
CA VAL A 62 4.23 10.23 -0.11
C VAL A 62 3.24 10.97 -0.97
N SER A 63 2.44 10.25 -1.74
CA SER A 63 1.37 10.85 -2.54
C SER A 63 0.15 9.96 -2.63
N GLY A 64 -0.99 10.58 -2.90
CA GLY A 64 -2.26 9.88 -3.01
C GLY A 64 -3.09 10.40 -4.16
N VAL A 65 -3.88 9.52 -4.74
CA VAL A 65 -4.84 9.84 -5.80
C VAL A 65 -6.21 9.35 -5.39
N TRP A 66 -7.18 10.23 -5.51
CA TRP A 66 -8.60 9.93 -5.37
C TRP A 66 -9.31 10.17 -6.70
N VAL A 67 -10.21 9.27 -7.04
CA VAL A 67 -11.11 9.39 -8.19
C VAL A 67 -12.52 9.04 -7.72
N GLY A 68 -13.46 9.93 -7.90
CA GLY A 68 -14.84 9.75 -7.49
C GLY A 68 -15.73 10.89 -7.96
N GLY A 69 -17.02 10.76 -7.74
CA GLY A 69 -18.02 11.79 -7.98
C GLY A 69 -18.38 12.56 -6.70
N GLU A 70 -19.07 13.70 -6.85
CA GLU A 70 -19.58 14.47 -5.72
C GLU A 70 -20.64 13.70 -4.91
N ASP A 71 -21.38 12.81 -5.57
CA ASP A 71 -22.41 11.98 -4.96
C ASP A 71 -22.11 10.50 -5.22
N ARG A 72 -22.37 9.65 -4.21
CA ARG A 72 -22.15 8.20 -4.29
C ARG A 72 -23.10 7.47 -5.25
N SER A 73 -24.14 8.13 -5.74
CA SER A 73 -24.98 7.62 -6.84
C SER A 73 -24.23 7.60 -8.17
N ILE A 74 -23.14 8.39 -8.27
CA ILE A 74 -22.21 8.36 -9.40
C ILE A 74 -21.22 7.24 -9.15
N HIS A 75 -21.39 6.12 -9.84
CA HIS A 75 -20.56 4.94 -9.63
C HIS A 75 -20.38 4.14 -10.92
N PHE A 76 -19.40 3.27 -10.93
CA PHE A 76 -19.24 2.27 -12.00
C PHE A 76 -20.06 1.02 -11.70
N ASP A 77 -20.69 0.45 -12.71
CA ASP A 77 -21.48 -0.78 -12.57
C ASP A 77 -20.59 -1.99 -12.25
N ARG A 78 -19.33 -1.96 -12.68
CA ARG A 78 -18.41 -3.09 -12.55
C ARG A 78 -17.21 -2.75 -11.67
N MET A 79 -16.87 -3.67 -10.77
CA MET A 79 -15.67 -3.60 -9.95
C MET A 79 -14.38 -3.43 -10.80
N SER A 80 -14.31 -4.07 -11.97
CA SER A 80 -13.14 -3.98 -12.86
C SER A 80 -12.86 -2.56 -13.35
N GLU A 81 -13.86 -1.70 -13.38
CA GLU A 81 -13.77 -0.29 -13.79
C GLU A 81 -13.61 0.62 -12.58
N GLY A 82 -14.41 0.40 -11.53
CA GLY A 82 -14.52 1.28 -10.37
C GLY A 82 -13.57 0.97 -9.20
N GLN A 83 -12.71 -0.02 -9.31
CA GLN A 83 -11.73 -0.27 -8.26
C GLN A 83 -10.54 0.71 -8.31
N GLY A 84 -9.97 1.06 -7.15
CA GLY A 84 -8.83 1.97 -7.05
C GLY A 84 -7.64 1.58 -7.92
N ALA A 85 -7.42 0.28 -8.14
CA ALA A 85 -6.40 -0.23 -9.05
C ALA A 85 -6.66 0.10 -10.53
N SER A 86 -7.90 0.40 -10.91
CA SER A 86 -8.28 0.75 -12.29
C SER A 86 -8.49 2.25 -12.50
N MET A 87 -8.88 2.99 -11.47
CA MET A 87 -9.13 4.43 -11.54
C MET A 87 -7.95 5.27 -11.04
N ALA A 88 -7.56 5.10 -9.79
CA ALA A 88 -6.59 5.97 -9.13
C ALA A 88 -5.12 5.57 -9.39
N LEU A 89 -4.82 4.27 -9.37
CA LEU A 89 -3.46 3.77 -9.61
C LEU A 89 -2.88 4.19 -10.97
N PRO A 90 -3.62 4.21 -12.10
CA PRO A 90 -3.11 4.70 -13.37
C PRO A 90 -2.63 6.16 -13.32
N ILE A 91 -3.37 7.01 -12.64
CA ILE A 91 -3.02 8.43 -12.48
C ILE A 91 -1.74 8.55 -11.64
N TYR A 92 -1.67 7.81 -10.52
CA TYR A 92 -0.47 7.73 -9.70
C TYR A 92 0.75 7.25 -10.49
N GLY A 93 0.59 6.19 -11.31
CA GLY A 93 1.66 5.65 -12.14
C GLY A 93 2.22 6.67 -13.14
N LEU A 94 1.34 7.41 -13.82
CA LEU A 94 1.73 8.48 -14.73
C LEU A 94 2.37 9.67 -14.01
N TYR A 95 1.88 10.02 -12.83
CA TYR A 95 2.46 11.04 -11.98
C TYR A 95 3.90 10.67 -11.62
N MET A 96 4.12 9.48 -11.07
CA MET A 96 5.46 9.01 -10.69
C MET A 96 6.42 8.88 -11.88
N GLN A 97 5.92 8.52 -13.08
CA GLN A 97 6.77 8.52 -14.28
C GLN A 97 7.29 9.93 -14.60
N LYS A 98 6.46 10.97 -14.43
CA LYS A 98 6.87 12.36 -14.65
C LYS A 98 7.85 12.83 -13.59
N ASP A 99 7.60 12.50 -12.32
CA ASP A 99 8.50 12.85 -11.21
C ASP A 99 9.90 12.27 -11.42
N TYR A 100 10.00 11.00 -11.78
CA TYR A 100 11.31 10.38 -12.04
C TYR A 100 11.97 10.83 -13.35
N ALA A 101 11.20 11.37 -14.29
CA ALA A 101 11.76 11.94 -15.52
C ALA A 101 12.32 13.35 -15.28
N ASP A 102 11.78 14.10 -14.34
CA ASP A 102 12.23 15.43 -13.98
C ASP A 102 13.35 15.39 -12.93
N LYS A 103 14.57 15.43 -13.39
CA LYS A 103 15.75 15.40 -12.52
C LYS A 103 15.91 16.61 -11.62
N THR A 104 15.15 17.69 -11.86
CA THR A 104 15.21 18.90 -11.01
C THR A 104 14.54 18.68 -9.67
N LEU A 105 13.63 17.71 -9.57
CA LEU A 105 12.94 17.34 -8.33
C LEU A 105 13.80 16.55 -7.34
N GLY A 106 14.91 15.96 -7.82
CA GLY A 106 15.86 15.23 -6.98
C GLY A 106 15.44 13.85 -6.54
N TYR A 107 14.30 13.30 -7.01
CA TYR A 107 13.88 11.93 -6.71
C TYR A 107 14.63 10.91 -7.55
N SER A 108 15.05 9.81 -6.92
CA SER A 108 15.75 8.71 -7.58
C SER A 108 15.00 7.39 -7.42
N GLN A 109 15.03 6.55 -8.46
CA GLN A 109 14.49 5.19 -8.38
C GLN A 109 15.45 4.22 -7.66
N GLU A 110 16.65 4.66 -7.33
CA GLU A 110 17.69 3.86 -6.66
C GLU A 110 17.69 4.05 -5.14
N GLU A 111 16.93 5.04 -4.64
CA GLU A 111 16.77 5.30 -3.22
C GLU A 111 15.96 4.16 -2.58
N ASP A 112 16.47 3.55 -1.51
CA ASP A 112 15.79 2.48 -0.78
C ASP A 112 15.46 2.91 0.65
N PHE A 113 14.53 2.17 1.27
CA PHE A 113 14.18 2.35 2.67
C PHE A 113 15.33 1.92 3.57
N ASP A 114 15.66 2.75 4.55
CA ASP A 114 16.62 2.39 5.59
C ASP A 114 15.95 1.43 6.59
N ILE A 115 16.12 0.13 6.32
CA ILE A 115 15.54 -0.95 7.14
C ILE A 115 16.67 -1.61 7.94
N PRO A 116 16.71 -1.45 9.28
CA PRO A 116 17.68 -2.12 10.12
C PRO A 116 17.71 -3.63 9.90
N GLU A 117 18.88 -4.25 10.05
CA GLU A 117 19.11 -5.67 9.75
C GLU A 117 18.11 -6.60 10.43
N GLN A 118 17.75 -6.30 11.68
CA GLN A 118 16.78 -7.04 12.47
C GLN A 118 15.37 -7.06 11.86
N TYR A 119 15.02 -6.07 11.03
CA TYR A 119 13.73 -5.92 10.38
C TYR A 119 13.72 -6.26 8.88
N GLN A 120 14.86 -6.68 8.30
CA GLN A 120 14.95 -7.00 6.88
C GLN A 120 14.16 -8.26 6.50
N ASN A 121 13.94 -9.19 7.43
CA ASN A 121 13.20 -10.42 7.16
C ASN A 121 11.93 -10.49 8.01
N PRO A 122 10.77 -10.14 7.44
CA PRO A 122 9.50 -10.13 8.17
C PRO A 122 9.08 -11.50 8.70
N CYS A 123 9.54 -12.60 8.09
CA CYS A 123 9.24 -13.95 8.55
C CYS A 123 10.04 -14.36 9.80
N LYS A 124 11.15 -13.68 10.08
CA LYS A 124 11.95 -13.89 11.31
C LYS A 124 11.53 -13.00 12.46
N MET A 125 10.68 -11.99 12.20
CA MET A 125 10.22 -11.03 13.21
C MET A 125 9.18 -11.62 14.18
N ALA A 126 8.54 -12.73 13.84
CA ALA A 126 7.72 -13.47 14.79
C ALA A 126 8.63 -14.32 15.67
N THR A 127 8.81 -13.91 16.90
CA THR A 127 9.54 -14.70 17.91
C THR A 127 8.84 -16.04 18.15
N GLU A 128 9.58 -17.07 18.59
CA GLU A 128 8.96 -18.36 18.97
C GLU A 128 7.89 -18.18 20.05
N GLU A 129 8.00 -17.16 20.90
CA GLU A 129 7.01 -16.82 21.91
C GLU A 129 5.71 -16.29 21.29
N GLU A 130 5.78 -15.43 20.26
CA GLU A 130 4.60 -14.95 19.54
C GLU A 130 3.92 -16.06 18.75
N ARG A 131 4.67 -17.04 18.21
CA ARG A 131 4.10 -18.23 17.55
C ARG A 131 3.41 -19.15 18.55
N LYS A 132 3.84 -19.18 19.80
CA LYS A 132 3.18 -19.94 20.89
C LYS A 132 1.98 -19.21 21.47
N GLN A 133 1.93 -17.90 21.33
CA GLN A 133 0.81 -17.05 21.75
C GLN A 133 -0.24 -16.81 20.67
N THR A 134 -0.09 -17.40 19.47
CA THR A 134 -1.23 -17.48 18.53
C THR A 134 -2.21 -18.47 19.16
N PRO A 135 -3.27 -18.01 19.82
CA PRO A 135 -4.15 -18.94 20.51
C PRO A 135 -4.89 -19.73 19.45
N ALA A 136 -5.11 -20.99 19.76
CA ALA A 136 -6.23 -21.76 19.24
C ALA A 136 -7.60 -21.09 19.57
N ASP A 137 -7.62 -19.83 19.90
CA ASP A 137 -8.77 -19.04 20.35
C ASP A 137 -9.16 -17.94 19.35
N VAL A 138 -9.13 -18.29 18.05
CA VAL A 138 -9.88 -17.55 17.04
C VAL A 138 -11.37 -17.97 17.04
N GLY A 139 -11.77 -18.86 17.93
CA GLY A 139 -13.16 -19.27 18.14
C GLY A 139 -14.07 -18.19 18.78
N GLY A 140 -13.54 -17.00 19.07
CA GLY A 140 -14.30 -15.91 19.68
C GLY A 140 -14.89 -14.89 18.71
N ILE A 141 -14.53 -14.90 17.45
CA ILE A 141 -15.00 -13.89 16.48
C ILE A 141 -16.42 -14.21 16.02
N ASP A 142 -16.84 -15.47 15.98
CA ASP A 142 -18.19 -15.85 15.58
C ASP A 142 -19.28 -15.40 16.58
N LYS A 143 -18.92 -15.08 17.82
CA LYS A 143 -19.86 -14.57 18.83
C LYS A 143 -20.05 -13.06 18.83
N MET A 144 -19.36 -12.33 17.99
CA MET A 144 -19.49 -10.87 17.87
C MET A 144 -20.50 -10.42 16.80
N PHE A 145 -21.07 -11.38 16.06
CA PHE A 145 -22.02 -11.11 14.95
C PHE A 145 -23.37 -11.84 15.12
N GLU A 146 -23.70 -12.33 16.33
CA GLU A 146 -25.09 -12.73 16.69
C GLU A 146 -25.88 -11.59 17.35
#